data_32c00df97961a9a439074083c4ad8df3
#
_entry.id   32c00df97961a9a439074083c4ad8df3
#
_cell.length_a   1.000
_cell.length_b   1.000
_cell.length_c   1.000
_cell.angle_alpha   90.00
_cell.angle_beta   90.00
_cell.angle_gamma   90.00
#
_symmetry.space_group_name_H-M   'P 1'
#
loop_
_entity.id
_entity.type
_entity.pdbx_description
1 polymer ?
#
loop_
_entity_poly.entity_id
_entity_poly.type
_entity_poly.pdbx_seq_one_letter_code
_entity_poly.pdbx_strand_id
1 'polypeptide(L)'
;LNEDYFGGDLKGIQLKLPYLHEMGVDYLYLNPIFEAHSNHRYNTADYLNVDPLLGTNEEFEVLCREAAKYGIGIVLDGVFSHTGSDSRYFNREGRYGEGGAYRDPNSPYRSWYDFDPKYKGGYRSWWGFETLPEVNEETPSFVEFITGEGGVIDTWLRRGAAGFRLDVADELPDAFIEKIRTAVKRVSPEKFLLGEVWEDATTKFGFDHRRTYLLGKGLDSVMNYPFKNAVLDFVKGKPAEQAMTEILTICEHYPAPAMDTALNFLSTHDTERALTVIADEPANGRGREWQSGRCVTGDAYEEGMLKLRMAYAIIYTLPGVPCLYYGDEIGMQGYRDPFNRAFFCWDSHEERLRPVLAQLAQLRHSCEAFRTGELRVLRAEDGILHYQRIGKTETAEIIVNRSEHIIVEPLASGKHTEVNPMGFTIVVEE
;
A
#
# COMPACT_ATOMS: atom_id res chain seq x y z
N LEU A 1 19.30 -7.86 11.63
CA LEU A 1 17.93 -7.38 11.33
C LEU A 1 17.59 -7.60 9.86
N ASN A 2 18.46 -7.25 8.90
CA ASN A 2 18.19 -7.44 7.47
C ASN A 2 18.37 -8.90 7.00
N GLU A 3 18.75 -9.79 7.90
CA GLU A 3 18.97 -11.22 7.68
C GLU A 3 18.02 -12.09 8.53
N ASP A 4 17.02 -11.47 9.18
CA ASP A 4 15.99 -12.19 9.95
C ASP A 4 14.86 -12.61 9.01
N TYR A 5 14.72 -13.92 8.77
CA TYR A 5 13.70 -14.50 7.90
C TYR A 5 12.73 -15.37 8.70
N PHE A 6 11.43 -15.23 8.45
CA PHE A 6 10.37 -15.97 9.14
C PHE A 6 9.88 -17.20 8.35
N GLY A 7 10.38 -17.41 7.14
CA GLY A 7 10.11 -18.61 6.34
C GLY A 7 8.80 -18.60 5.55
N GLY A 8 8.10 -17.46 5.44
CA GLY A 8 6.97 -17.33 4.53
C GLY A 8 7.42 -17.34 3.07
N ASP A 9 6.62 -17.93 2.18
CA ASP A 9 6.93 -18.12 0.77
C ASP A 9 5.68 -18.04 -0.13
N LEU A 10 5.87 -18.12 -1.45
CA LEU A 10 4.78 -18.10 -2.43
C LEU A 10 3.83 -19.29 -2.26
N LYS A 11 4.36 -20.43 -1.87
CA LYS A 11 3.55 -21.63 -1.59
C LYS A 11 2.68 -21.44 -0.35
N GLY A 12 3.19 -20.81 0.69
CA GLY A 12 2.44 -20.44 1.88
C GLY A 12 1.27 -19.52 1.55
N ILE A 13 1.48 -18.50 0.69
CA ILE A 13 0.40 -17.64 0.20
C ILE A 13 -0.65 -18.47 -0.54
N GLN A 14 -0.22 -19.38 -1.43
CA GLN A 14 -1.15 -20.26 -2.15
C GLN A 14 -2.05 -21.07 -1.22
N LEU A 15 -1.50 -21.60 -0.12
CA LEU A 15 -2.26 -22.35 0.88
C LEU A 15 -3.28 -21.49 1.64
N LYS A 16 -3.10 -20.18 1.68
CA LYS A 16 -3.96 -19.21 2.38
C LYS A 16 -4.96 -18.50 1.47
N LEU A 17 -5.01 -18.81 0.17
CA LEU A 17 -6.00 -18.25 -0.75
C LEU A 17 -7.46 -18.42 -0.28
N PRO A 18 -7.90 -19.58 0.28
CA PRO A 18 -9.25 -19.69 0.86
C PRO A 18 -9.52 -18.65 1.94
N TYR A 19 -8.60 -18.48 2.88
CA TYR A 19 -8.71 -17.47 3.96
C TYR A 19 -8.82 -16.05 3.39
N LEU A 20 -7.99 -15.71 2.41
CA LEU A 20 -8.01 -14.39 1.77
C LEU A 20 -9.32 -14.14 1.01
N HIS A 21 -9.84 -15.16 0.36
CA HIS A 21 -11.14 -15.09 -0.32
C HIS A 21 -12.29 -14.89 0.69
N GLU A 22 -12.29 -15.60 1.81
CA GLU A 22 -13.28 -15.43 2.89
C GLU A 22 -13.23 -14.02 3.49
N MET A 23 -12.04 -13.40 3.51
CA MET A 23 -11.87 -11.99 3.92
C MET A 23 -12.33 -10.99 2.85
N GLY A 24 -12.74 -11.44 1.67
CA GLY A 24 -13.18 -10.59 0.55
C GLY A 24 -12.04 -9.87 -0.17
N VAL A 25 -10.85 -10.47 -0.20
CA VAL A 25 -9.68 -9.90 -0.89
C VAL A 25 -9.80 -10.10 -2.39
N ASP A 26 -9.71 -9.01 -3.17
CA ASP A 26 -9.67 -9.02 -4.64
C ASP A 26 -8.24 -8.93 -5.19
N TYR A 27 -7.33 -8.31 -4.45
CA TYR A 27 -5.92 -8.15 -4.84
C TYR A 27 -4.99 -8.38 -3.67
N LEU A 28 -3.86 -9.03 -3.93
CA LEU A 28 -2.71 -9.06 -3.04
C LEU A 28 -1.61 -8.16 -3.60
N TYR A 29 -1.28 -7.11 -2.87
CA TYR A 29 -0.07 -6.34 -3.11
C TYR A 29 1.07 -7.00 -2.31
N LEU A 30 2.06 -7.53 -3.01
CA LEU A 30 3.24 -8.14 -2.42
C LEU A 30 4.38 -7.12 -2.35
N ASN A 31 5.03 -7.01 -1.18
CA ASN A 31 6.33 -6.37 -1.09
C ASN A 31 7.32 -7.07 -2.04
N PRO A 32 8.51 -6.50 -2.32
CA PRO A 32 9.41 -7.03 -3.34
C PRO A 32 9.65 -8.54 -3.21
N ILE A 33 9.46 -9.27 -4.31
CA ILE A 33 9.68 -10.72 -4.40
C ILE A 33 10.89 -11.08 -5.27
N PHE A 34 11.50 -10.10 -5.94
CA PHE A 34 12.64 -10.34 -6.82
C PHE A 34 13.87 -10.71 -6.00
N GLU A 35 14.79 -11.48 -6.61
CA GLU A 35 16.04 -11.89 -5.97
C GLU A 35 16.74 -10.68 -5.34
N ALA A 36 17.09 -10.83 -4.07
CA ALA A 36 17.80 -9.83 -3.27
C ALA A 36 18.56 -10.50 -2.13
N HIS A 37 19.46 -9.76 -1.49
CA HIS A 37 20.30 -10.30 -0.41
C HIS A 37 19.96 -9.69 0.96
N SER A 38 18.72 -9.19 1.11
CA SER A 38 18.16 -8.75 2.38
C SER A 38 16.71 -9.24 2.53
N ASN A 39 16.22 -9.28 3.77
CA ASN A 39 14.86 -9.73 4.05
C ASN A 39 13.77 -8.79 3.50
N HIS A 40 14.04 -7.49 3.35
CA HIS A 40 13.11 -6.52 2.78
C HIS A 40 13.07 -6.52 1.25
N ARG A 41 14.11 -6.98 0.58
CA ARG A 41 14.27 -7.12 -0.89
C ARG A 41 14.15 -5.82 -1.72
N TYR A 42 14.17 -4.65 -1.09
CA TYR A 42 14.24 -3.37 -1.81
C TYR A 42 15.61 -3.13 -2.47
N ASN A 43 16.63 -3.90 -2.13
CA ASN A 43 17.93 -3.94 -2.79
C ASN A 43 17.96 -5.00 -3.90
N THR A 44 17.12 -4.87 -4.90
CA THR A 44 16.96 -5.85 -5.98
C THR A 44 18.30 -6.28 -6.57
N ALA A 45 18.53 -7.59 -6.61
CA ALA A 45 19.74 -8.21 -7.17
C ALA A 45 19.51 -8.75 -8.60
N ASP A 46 18.32 -9.29 -8.89
CA ASP A 46 17.90 -9.70 -10.23
C ASP A 46 16.40 -9.47 -10.42
N TYR A 47 16.04 -8.59 -11.37
CA TYR A 47 14.63 -8.28 -11.69
C TYR A 47 13.86 -9.41 -12.39
N LEU A 48 14.54 -10.42 -12.93
CA LEU A 48 13.91 -11.46 -13.74
C LEU A 48 13.66 -12.77 -12.99
N ASN A 49 14.13 -12.86 -11.76
CA ASN A 49 13.98 -14.04 -10.92
C ASN A 49 13.30 -13.72 -9.59
N VAL A 50 12.45 -14.63 -9.15
CA VAL A 50 11.95 -14.67 -7.76
C VAL A 50 13.13 -14.98 -6.83
N ASP A 51 13.15 -14.35 -5.67
CA ASP A 51 14.11 -14.69 -4.59
C ASP A 51 14.00 -16.17 -4.22
N PRO A 52 15.10 -16.94 -4.24
CA PRO A 52 15.06 -18.37 -3.96
C PRO A 52 14.48 -18.74 -2.58
N LEU A 53 14.48 -17.81 -1.62
CA LEU A 53 13.86 -18.02 -0.31
C LEU A 53 12.32 -17.93 -0.37
N LEU A 54 11.77 -17.35 -1.42
CA LEU A 54 10.31 -17.22 -1.63
C LEU A 54 9.77 -18.29 -2.59
N GLY A 55 10.64 -18.85 -3.44
CA GLY A 55 10.25 -19.84 -4.44
C GLY A 55 10.90 -19.63 -5.80
N THR A 56 10.20 -20.02 -6.85
CA THR A 56 10.68 -19.94 -8.25
C THR A 56 9.72 -19.10 -9.10
N ASN A 57 10.16 -18.78 -10.32
CA ASN A 57 9.32 -18.10 -11.31
C ASN A 57 8.08 -18.92 -11.66
N GLU A 58 8.21 -20.24 -11.74
CA GLU A 58 7.12 -21.18 -12.01
C GLU A 58 6.13 -21.23 -10.86
N GLU A 59 6.60 -21.16 -9.61
CA GLU A 59 5.73 -21.11 -8.43
C GLU A 59 4.96 -19.80 -8.37
N PHE A 60 5.54 -18.68 -8.83
CA PHE A 60 4.82 -17.42 -8.99
C PHE A 60 3.69 -17.54 -10.03
N GLU A 61 3.97 -18.14 -11.20
CA GLU A 61 2.94 -18.39 -12.22
C GLU A 61 1.82 -19.30 -11.69
N VAL A 62 2.19 -20.32 -10.91
CA VAL A 62 1.21 -21.18 -10.23
C VAL A 62 0.37 -20.38 -9.25
N LEU A 63 0.99 -19.55 -8.41
CA LEU A 63 0.29 -18.68 -7.45
C LEU A 63 -0.73 -17.78 -8.17
N CYS A 64 -0.32 -17.09 -9.24
CA CYS A 64 -1.22 -16.22 -10.01
C CYS A 64 -2.42 -17.00 -10.60
N ARG A 65 -2.17 -18.19 -11.16
CA ARG A 65 -3.22 -19.05 -11.72
C ARG A 65 -4.18 -19.58 -10.64
N GLU A 66 -3.65 -19.98 -9.49
CA GLU A 66 -4.49 -20.47 -8.38
C GLU A 66 -5.27 -19.31 -7.74
N ALA A 67 -4.66 -18.14 -7.54
CA ALA A 67 -5.31 -16.94 -7.02
C ALA A 67 -6.48 -16.49 -7.91
N ALA A 68 -6.32 -16.57 -9.23
CA ALA A 68 -7.38 -16.23 -10.19
C ALA A 68 -8.64 -17.09 -10.03
N LYS A 69 -8.54 -18.34 -9.53
CA LYS A 69 -9.72 -19.18 -9.24
C LYS A 69 -10.56 -18.64 -8.08
N TYR A 70 -9.97 -17.85 -7.23
CA TYR A 70 -10.62 -17.15 -6.12
C TYR A 70 -10.97 -15.70 -6.47
N GLY A 71 -10.74 -15.25 -7.72
CA GLY A 71 -10.94 -13.87 -8.12
C GLY A 71 -9.84 -12.92 -7.62
N ILE A 72 -8.69 -13.44 -7.16
CA ILE A 72 -7.63 -12.64 -6.55
C ILE A 72 -6.53 -12.37 -7.57
N GLY A 73 -6.21 -11.08 -7.79
CA GLY A 73 -5.07 -10.62 -8.59
C GLY A 73 -3.82 -10.39 -7.73
N ILE A 74 -2.64 -10.55 -8.33
CA ILE A 74 -1.36 -10.32 -7.64
C ILE A 74 -0.71 -9.04 -8.19
N VAL A 75 -0.47 -8.05 -7.33
CA VAL A 75 0.23 -6.80 -7.64
C VAL A 75 1.64 -6.87 -7.09
N LEU A 76 2.63 -6.56 -7.92
CA LEU A 76 4.05 -6.60 -7.57
C LEU A 76 4.58 -5.22 -7.21
N ASP A 77 5.63 -5.20 -6.40
CA ASP A 77 6.40 -3.99 -6.09
C ASP A 77 7.48 -3.76 -7.15
N GLY A 78 7.46 -2.60 -7.80
CA GLY A 78 8.42 -2.18 -8.82
C GLY A 78 9.42 -1.20 -8.23
N VAL A 79 10.56 -1.71 -7.80
CA VAL A 79 11.69 -0.91 -7.26
C VAL A 79 12.62 -0.55 -8.40
N PHE A 80 12.38 0.58 -9.07
CA PHE A 80 13.08 0.95 -10.29
C PHE A 80 13.97 2.19 -10.17
N SER A 81 14.06 2.79 -8.97
CA SER A 81 14.93 3.94 -8.68
C SER A 81 16.37 3.56 -8.31
N HIS A 82 16.57 2.33 -7.84
CA HIS A 82 17.87 1.83 -7.37
C HIS A 82 17.95 0.31 -7.48
N THR A 83 19.15 -0.24 -7.33
CA THR A 83 19.40 -1.69 -7.19
C THR A 83 20.18 -1.97 -5.92
N GLY A 84 20.39 -3.24 -5.58
CA GLY A 84 21.38 -3.62 -4.58
C GLY A 84 22.81 -3.33 -5.06
N SER A 85 23.70 -2.89 -4.16
CA SER A 85 25.14 -2.79 -4.48
C SER A 85 25.74 -4.15 -4.82
N ASP A 86 25.16 -5.20 -4.29
CA ASP A 86 25.49 -6.60 -4.49
C ASP A 86 24.68 -7.28 -5.61
N SER A 87 23.92 -6.49 -6.39
CA SER A 87 23.15 -6.98 -7.54
C SER A 87 24.04 -7.43 -8.68
N ARG A 88 23.53 -8.25 -9.60
CA ARG A 88 24.21 -8.62 -10.83
C ARG A 88 24.51 -7.44 -11.75
N TYR A 89 23.73 -6.37 -11.63
CA TYR A 89 23.86 -5.15 -12.43
C TYR A 89 24.99 -4.25 -11.93
N PHE A 90 25.12 -4.07 -10.62
CA PHE A 90 26.16 -3.25 -9.99
C PHE A 90 27.37 -4.04 -9.55
N ASN A 91 27.19 -5.10 -8.77
CA ASN A 91 28.16 -6.11 -8.36
C ASN A 91 29.40 -5.58 -7.60
N ARG A 92 29.22 -4.64 -6.67
CA ARG A 92 30.32 -4.14 -5.83
C ARG A 92 30.97 -5.26 -5.02
N GLU A 93 30.17 -6.11 -4.44
CA GLU A 93 30.57 -7.21 -3.55
C GLU A 93 31.13 -8.44 -4.31
N GLY A 94 31.04 -8.48 -5.64
CA GLY A 94 31.60 -9.55 -6.46
C GLY A 94 30.85 -10.87 -6.44
N ARG A 95 29.57 -10.86 -6.03
CA ARG A 95 28.74 -12.09 -5.99
C ARG A 95 28.52 -12.72 -7.36
N TYR A 96 28.57 -11.91 -8.43
CA TYR A 96 28.34 -12.33 -9.81
C TYR A 96 29.64 -12.34 -10.64
N GLY A 97 30.78 -12.63 -10.03
CA GLY A 97 32.09 -12.70 -10.68
C GLY A 97 32.66 -11.32 -11.04
N GLU A 98 33.32 -11.22 -12.18
CA GLU A 98 34.02 -9.97 -12.61
C GLU A 98 33.11 -8.98 -13.35
N GLY A 99 31.86 -9.34 -13.62
CA GLY A 99 30.90 -8.47 -14.29
C GLY A 99 30.27 -7.42 -13.37
N GLY A 100 29.36 -6.61 -13.94
CA GLY A 100 28.64 -5.56 -13.24
C GLY A 100 29.28 -4.19 -13.35
N ALA A 101 28.47 -3.15 -13.17
CA ALA A 101 28.87 -1.76 -13.42
C ALA A 101 30.02 -1.27 -12.54
N TYR A 102 30.12 -1.75 -11.30
CA TYR A 102 31.15 -1.31 -10.37
C TYR A 102 32.53 -1.91 -10.69
N ARG A 103 32.55 -3.21 -11.05
CA ARG A 103 33.81 -3.96 -11.28
C ARG A 103 34.34 -3.83 -12.69
N ASP A 104 33.46 -3.74 -13.68
CA ASP A 104 33.84 -3.65 -15.09
C ASP A 104 33.42 -2.31 -15.70
N PRO A 105 34.37 -1.41 -16.01
CA PRO A 105 34.06 -0.15 -16.70
C PRO A 105 33.42 -0.34 -18.07
N ASN A 106 33.57 -1.51 -18.71
CA ASN A 106 32.97 -1.86 -20.00
C ASN A 106 31.65 -2.64 -19.86
N SER A 107 31.16 -2.83 -18.64
CA SER A 107 29.89 -3.50 -18.40
C SER A 107 28.74 -2.85 -19.17
N PRO A 108 27.81 -3.62 -19.76
CA PRO A 108 26.62 -3.10 -20.39
C PRO A 108 25.73 -2.30 -19.42
N TYR A 109 25.90 -2.50 -18.12
CA TYR A 109 25.21 -1.79 -17.06
C TYR A 109 25.91 -0.52 -16.58
N ARG A 110 27.13 -0.23 -17.09
CA ARG A 110 27.94 0.90 -16.60
C ARG A 110 27.19 2.24 -16.71
N SER A 111 26.50 2.46 -17.79
CA SER A 111 25.75 3.69 -18.05
C SER A 111 24.47 3.82 -17.22
N TRP A 112 24.05 2.77 -16.52
CA TRP A 112 22.89 2.83 -15.65
C TRP A 112 23.12 3.63 -14.38
N TYR A 113 24.39 3.84 -13.99
CA TYR A 113 24.77 4.45 -12.71
C TYR A 113 25.67 5.66 -12.94
N ASP A 114 25.55 6.64 -12.03
CA ASP A 114 26.39 7.83 -12.03
C ASP A 114 27.60 7.62 -11.12
N PHE A 115 28.78 7.53 -11.72
CA PHE A 115 30.06 7.36 -11.03
C PHE A 115 30.81 8.68 -10.98
N ASP A 116 30.94 9.28 -9.79
CA ASP A 116 31.67 10.54 -9.57
C ASP A 116 32.31 10.50 -8.18
N PRO A 117 33.59 10.87 -8.04
CA PRO A 117 34.29 10.96 -6.75
C PRO A 117 33.63 11.88 -5.71
N LYS A 118 32.73 12.80 -6.15
CA LYS A 118 31.97 13.67 -5.25
C LYS A 118 30.98 12.89 -4.36
N TYR A 119 30.55 11.72 -4.81
CA TYR A 119 29.62 10.89 -4.04
C TYR A 119 30.37 10.01 -3.04
N LYS A 120 29.77 9.78 -1.89
CA LYS A 120 30.25 8.79 -0.93
C LYS A 120 30.27 7.40 -1.61
N GLY A 121 31.40 6.70 -1.51
CA GLY A 121 31.59 5.42 -2.23
C GLY A 121 31.92 5.53 -3.70
N GLY A 122 31.96 6.76 -4.29
CA GLY A 122 32.35 7.02 -5.68
C GLY A 122 31.20 6.84 -6.70
N TYR A 123 29.97 6.70 -6.24
CA TYR A 123 28.76 6.60 -7.08
C TYR A 123 27.53 7.17 -6.38
N ARG A 124 26.56 7.63 -7.15
CA ARG A 124 25.28 8.11 -6.65
C ARG A 124 24.50 6.98 -6.02
N SER A 125 23.95 7.21 -4.83
CA SER A 125 23.17 6.23 -4.10
C SER A 125 21.94 6.85 -3.48
N TRP A 126 20.87 6.07 -3.39
CA TRP A 126 19.58 6.48 -2.87
C TRP A 126 19.72 6.97 -1.41
N TRP A 127 19.43 8.23 -1.19
CA TRP A 127 19.58 8.93 0.11
C TRP A 127 20.96 8.76 0.76
N GLY A 128 22.01 8.47 -0.02
CA GLY A 128 23.39 8.28 0.46
C GLY A 128 23.64 6.89 1.08
N PHE A 129 22.71 5.95 0.93
CA PHE A 129 22.91 4.55 1.31
C PHE A 129 23.74 3.83 0.25
N GLU A 130 25.03 3.59 0.53
CA GLU A 130 25.94 2.94 -0.42
C GLU A 130 25.51 1.53 -0.84
N THR A 131 24.62 0.89 -0.08
CA THR A 131 24.03 -0.41 -0.43
C THR A 131 22.95 -0.33 -1.50
N LEU A 132 22.51 0.89 -1.87
CA LEU A 132 21.43 1.16 -2.81
C LEU A 132 21.91 2.14 -3.90
N PRO A 133 22.77 1.69 -4.85
CA PRO A 133 23.18 2.51 -5.98
C PRO A 133 21.96 2.92 -6.80
N GLU A 134 21.81 4.23 -7.00
CA GLU A 134 20.71 4.83 -7.74
C GLU A 134 20.94 4.62 -9.23
N VAL A 135 19.89 4.28 -9.96
CA VAL A 135 19.94 4.14 -11.41
C VAL A 135 19.57 5.46 -12.09
N ASN A 136 20.00 5.62 -13.32
CA ASN A 136 19.59 6.72 -14.19
C ASN A 136 18.44 6.24 -15.07
N GLU A 137 17.22 6.60 -14.71
CA GLU A 137 15.97 6.22 -15.37
C GLU A 137 15.80 6.83 -16.77
N GLU A 138 16.72 7.72 -17.18
CA GLU A 138 16.75 8.26 -18.53
C GLU A 138 17.69 7.47 -19.46
N THR A 139 18.51 6.58 -18.92
CA THR A 139 19.44 5.76 -19.72
C THR A 139 18.66 4.81 -20.65
N PRO A 140 18.83 4.91 -21.99
CA PRO A 140 18.02 4.16 -22.93
C PRO A 140 18.03 2.64 -22.72
N SER A 141 19.20 2.07 -22.37
CA SER A 141 19.32 0.63 -22.13
C SER A 141 18.61 0.17 -20.84
N PHE A 142 18.58 1.01 -19.80
CA PHE A 142 17.81 0.73 -18.59
C PHE A 142 16.31 0.85 -18.87
N VAL A 143 15.89 1.90 -19.53
CA VAL A 143 14.49 2.09 -19.93
C VAL A 143 14.01 0.92 -20.77
N GLU A 144 14.77 0.48 -21.76
CA GLU A 144 14.42 -0.67 -22.61
C GLU A 144 14.37 -1.97 -21.79
N PHE A 145 15.31 -2.17 -20.88
CA PHE A 145 15.32 -3.34 -19.98
C PHE A 145 14.08 -3.41 -19.09
N ILE A 146 13.62 -2.29 -18.54
CA ILE A 146 12.42 -2.25 -17.69
C ILE A 146 11.15 -2.28 -18.53
N THR A 147 11.04 -1.43 -19.57
CA THR A 147 9.77 -1.12 -20.27
C THR A 147 9.66 -1.68 -21.68
N GLY A 148 10.73 -2.24 -22.25
CA GLY A 148 10.75 -2.81 -23.58
C GLY A 148 9.90 -4.06 -23.72
N GLU A 149 9.69 -4.50 -24.95
CA GLU A 149 9.01 -5.77 -25.25
C GLU A 149 9.88 -6.95 -24.74
N GLY A 150 9.31 -7.79 -23.87
CA GLY A 150 10.08 -8.82 -23.15
C GLY A 150 10.94 -8.30 -22.02
N GLY A 151 10.87 -7.02 -21.70
CA GLY A 151 11.52 -6.42 -20.51
C GLY A 151 10.88 -6.86 -19.19
N VAL A 152 11.32 -6.28 -18.09
CA VAL A 152 10.90 -6.67 -16.73
C VAL A 152 9.38 -6.63 -16.57
N ILE A 153 8.76 -5.50 -16.94
CA ILE A 153 7.29 -5.32 -16.79
C ILE A 153 6.54 -6.34 -17.64
N ASP A 154 6.90 -6.48 -18.91
CA ASP A 154 6.28 -7.44 -19.82
C ASP A 154 6.37 -8.87 -19.29
N THR A 155 7.55 -9.25 -18.79
CA THR A 155 7.83 -10.58 -18.24
C THR A 155 6.89 -10.92 -17.10
N TRP A 156 6.80 -10.07 -16.09
CA TRP A 156 5.99 -10.36 -14.90
C TRP A 156 4.50 -10.28 -15.14
N LEU A 157 4.05 -9.33 -15.98
CA LEU A 157 2.63 -9.26 -16.35
C LEU A 157 2.18 -10.47 -17.18
N ARG A 158 3.03 -10.99 -18.08
CA ARG A 158 2.76 -12.22 -18.83
C ARG A 158 2.80 -13.48 -17.97
N ARG A 159 3.59 -13.48 -16.89
CA ARG A 159 3.59 -14.53 -15.87
C ARG A 159 2.34 -14.53 -14.98
N GLY A 160 1.50 -13.51 -15.09
CA GLY A 160 0.20 -13.46 -14.42
C GLY A 160 0.01 -12.33 -13.43
N ALA A 161 1.01 -11.47 -13.18
CA ALA A 161 0.82 -10.30 -12.32
C ALA A 161 -0.34 -9.43 -12.84
N ALA A 162 -1.14 -8.90 -11.92
CA ALA A 162 -2.27 -8.02 -12.22
C ALA A 162 -1.85 -6.56 -12.43
N GLY A 163 -0.70 -6.17 -11.92
CA GLY A 163 -0.17 -4.81 -12.01
C GLY A 163 1.07 -4.62 -11.19
N PHE A 164 1.47 -3.35 -11.09
CA PHE A 164 2.60 -2.92 -10.28
C PHE A 164 2.24 -1.76 -9.35
N ARG A 165 2.84 -1.75 -8.17
CA ARG A 165 3.03 -0.56 -7.35
C ARG A 165 4.45 -0.07 -7.58
N LEU A 166 4.64 1.20 -7.85
CA LEU A 166 5.97 1.81 -7.99
C LEU A 166 6.45 2.33 -6.64
N ASP A 167 7.57 1.80 -6.20
CA ASP A 167 8.33 2.27 -5.06
C ASP A 167 8.84 3.68 -5.32
N VAL A 168 8.76 4.56 -4.30
CA VAL A 168 9.19 5.97 -4.36
C VAL A 168 8.82 6.67 -5.67
N ALA A 169 7.56 6.54 -6.11
CA ALA A 169 7.11 7.07 -7.40
C ALA A 169 7.33 8.59 -7.54
N ASP A 170 7.41 9.32 -6.44
CA ASP A 170 7.72 10.75 -6.42
C ASP A 170 9.20 11.07 -6.71
N GLU A 171 10.08 10.09 -6.64
CA GLU A 171 11.49 10.20 -7.04
C GLU A 171 11.77 9.70 -8.47
N LEU A 172 10.78 9.12 -9.16
CA LEU A 172 10.90 8.70 -10.55
C LEU A 172 10.52 9.87 -11.51
N PRO A 173 11.27 10.11 -12.60
CA PRO A 173 10.88 11.11 -13.61
C PRO A 173 9.52 10.79 -14.25
N ASP A 174 8.69 11.81 -14.50
CA ASP A 174 7.37 11.63 -15.15
C ASP A 174 7.48 10.89 -16.49
N ALA A 175 8.49 11.21 -17.30
CA ALA A 175 8.72 10.54 -18.57
C ALA A 175 9.01 9.02 -18.42
N PHE A 176 9.66 8.61 -17.34
CA PHE A 176 9.87 7.19 -17.06
C PHE A 176 8.58 6.50 -16.59
N ILE A 177 7.82 7.14 -15.73
CA ILE A 177 6.50 6.65 -15.30
C ILE A 177 5.56 6.48 -16.51
N GLU A 178 5.55 7.42 -17.47
CA GLU A 178 4.76 7.31 -18.70
C GLU A 178 5.18 6.09 -19.57
N LYS A 179 6.49 5.80 -19.65
CA LYS A 179 6.99 4.59 -20.34
C LYS A 179 6.59 3.31 -19.61
N ILE A 180 6.68 3.30 -18.28
CA ILE A 180 6.20 2.19 -17.45
C ILE A 180 4.70 1.95 -17.71
N ARG A 181 3.89 3.02 -17.67
CA ARG A 181 2.45 2.90 -18.01
C ARG A 181 2.24 2.31 -19.39
N THR A 182 2.97 2.80 -20.37
CA THR A 182 2.86 2.30 -21.75
C THR A 182 3.16 0.80 -21.82
N ALA A 183 4.20 0.33 -21.12
CA ALA A 183 4.55 -1.08 -21.04
C ALA A 183 3.45 -1.90 -20.35
N VAL A 184 2.92 -1.41 -19.21
CA VAL A 184 1.84 -2.07 -18.49
C VAL A 184 0.59 -2.20 -19.37
N LYS A 185 0.14 -1.11 -19.98
CA LYS A 185 -1.08 -1.08 -20.81
C LYS A 185 -0.92 -1.78 -22.15
N ARG A 186 0.31 -1.96 -22.65
CA ARG A 186 0.61 -2.80 -23.83
C ARG A 186 0.25 -4.27 -23.60
N VAL A 187 0.49 -4.79 -22.39
CA VAL A 187 0.13 -6.18 -22.05
C VAL A 187 -1.38 -6.33 -21.93
N SER A 188 -2.04 -5.44 -21.20
CA SER A 188 -3.50 -5.32 -21.14
C SER A 188 -3.90 -3.96 -20.55
N PRO A 189 -4.94 -3.30 -21.08
CA PRO A 189 -5.47 -2.06 -20.51
C PRO A 189 -5.98 -2.24 -19.07
N GLU A 190 -6.38 -3.45 -18.68
CA GLU A 190 -6.87 -3.78 -17.33
C GLU A 190 -5.76 -3.91 -16.29
N LYS A 191 -4.50 -4.01 -16.70
CA LYS A 191 -3.37 -4.08 -15.75
C LYS A 191 -3.20 -2.76 -15.03
N PHE A 192 -3.00 -2.83 -13.72
CA PHE A 192 -3.02 -1.69 -12.81
C PHE A 192 -1.62 -1.12 -12.54
N LEU A 193 -1.51 0.20 -12.42
CA LEU A 193 -0.27 0.89 -12.06
C LEU A 193 -0.52 1.89 -10.93
N LEU A 194 -0.10 1.51 -9.71
CA LEU A 194 -0.17 2.30 -8.50
C LEU A 194 1.17 2.98 -8.23
N GLY A 195 1.18 4.16 -7.65
CA GLY A 195 2.42 4.82 -7.19
C GLY A 195 2.43 5.08 -5.70
N GLU A 196 3.60 5.02 -5.09
CA GLU A 196 3.80 5.51 -3.75
C GLU A 196 4.06 7.01 -3.78
N VAL A 197 3.14 7.78 -3.22
CA VAL A 197 3.24 9.23 -2.99
C VAL A 197 2.64 9.53 -1.64
N TRP A 198 3.42 10.15 -0.75
CA TRP A 198 3.03 10.31 0.66
C TRP A 198 2.12 11.50 0.94
N GLU A 199 2.10 12.47 0.04
CA GLU A 199 1.30 13.69 0.13
C GLU A 199 0.19 13.69 -0.92
N ASP A 200 -0.52 14.82 -1.03
CA ASP A 200 -1.43 15.06 -2.13
C ASP A 200 -0.66 15.03 -3.47
N ALA A 201 -0.92 14.00 -4.26
CA ALA A 201 -0.22 13.74 -5.52
C ALA A 201 -0.46 14.84 -6.57
N THR A 202 -1.53 15.61 -6.46
CA THR A 202 -1.88 16.68 -7.42
C THR A 202 -1.14 17.97 -7.16
N THR A 203 -0.65 18.18 -5.95
CA THR A 203 0.08 19.39 -5.55
C THR A 203 1.59 19.16 -5.42
N LYS A 204 2.04 17.93 -5.58
CA LYS A 204 3.46 17.56 -5.46
C LYS A 204 4.32 18.29 -6.50
N PHE A 205 5.43 18.84 -6.03
CA PHE A 205 6.50 19.41 -6.85
C PHE A 205 7.72 18.47 -6.80
N GLY A 206 8.34 18.25 -7.94
CA GLY A 206 9.57 17.49 -8.09
C GLY A 206 10.13 17.71 -9.49
N PHE A 207 11.45 17.56 -9.68
CA PHE A 207 12.11 17.80 -10.97
C PHE A 207 11.80 19.19 -11.57
N ASP A 208 11.75 20.22 -10.71
CA ASP A 208 11.48 21.63 -11.05
C ASP A 208 10.11 21.90 -11.68
N HIS A 209 9.15 20.97 -11.56
CA HIS A 209 7.78 21.18 -12.02
C HIS A 209 6.73 20.51 -11.12
N ARG A 210 5.46 20.90 -11.28
CA ARG A 210 4.33 20.21 -10.67
C ARG A 210 4.15 18.86 -11.34
N ARG A 211 4.09 17.80 -10.54
CA ARG A 211 3.99 16.43 -11.03
C ARG A 211 2.62 16.17 -11.69
N THR A 212 2.64 15.29 -12.69
CA THR A 212 1.46 15.02 -13.55
C THR A 212 0.95 13.58 -13.44
N TYR A 213 1.19 12.95 -12.30
CA TYR A 213 0.90 11.51 -12.06
C TYR A 213 -0.49 11.07 -12.51
N LEU A 214 -1.54 11.85 -12.15
CA LEU A 214 -2.94 11.45 -12.25
C LEU A 214 -3.66 12.05 -13.47
N LEU A 215 -2.92 12.63 -14.42
CA LEU A 215 -3.48 13.27 -15.62
C LEU A 215 -3.67 12.30 -16.81
N GLY A 216 -3.77 10.99 -16.55
CA GLY A 216 -4.11 9.96 -17.53
C GLY A 216 -2.92 9.36 -18.28
N LYS A 217 -1.70 9.90 -18.16
CA LYS A 217 -0.48 9.40 -18.80
C LYS A 217 0.50 8.71 -17.84
N GLY A 218 0.38 8.98 -16.56
CA GLY A 218 1.21 8.42 -15.51
C GLY A 218 0.56 7.23 -14.80
N LEU A 219 0.27 7.39 -13.52
CA LEU A 219 -0.31 6.36 -12.67
C LEU A 219 -1.82 6.22 -12.89
N ASP A 220 -2.37 5.04 -12.62
CA ASP A 220 -3.83 4.88 -12.48
C ASP A 220 -4.29 5.53 -11.17
N SER A 221 -3.52 5.35 -10.09
CA SER A 221 -3.74 6.00 -8.80
C SER A 221 -2.50 5.95 -7.90
N VAL A 222 -2.66 6.38 -6.66
CA VAL A 222 -1.61 6.44 -5.63
C VAL A 222 -2.04 5.82 -4.32
N MET A 223 -1.07 5.50 -3.47
CA MET A 223 -1.28 5.15 -2.07
C MET A 223 -1.78 6.39 -1.31
N ASN A 224 -2.94 6.30 -0.68
CA ASN A 224 -3.66 7.45 -0.11
C ASN A 224 -3.25 7.72 1.36
N TYR A 225 -2.03 8.14 1.57
CA TYR A 225 -1.52 8.56 2.88
C TYR A 225 -2.33 9.69 3.53
N PRO A 226 -2.84 10.68 2.78
CA PRO A 226 -3.71 11.71 3.35
C PRO A 226 -4.94 11.14 4.07
N PHE A 227 -5.65 10.17 3.48
CA PHE A 227 -6.80 9.53 4.13
C PHE A 227 -6.41 8.75 5.38
N LYS A 228 -5.29 7.98 5.31
CA LYS A 228 -4.74 7.31 6.48
C LYS A 228 -4.58 8.27 7.65
N ASN A 229 -3.93 9.40 7.41
CA ASN A 229 -3.65 10.37 8.45
C ASN A 229 -4.94 10.99 9.01
N ALA A 230 -5.84 11.44 8.13
CA ALA A 230 -7.12 12.04 8.55
C ALA A 230 -7.97 11.07 9.40
N VAL A 231 -8.06 9.80 8.99
CA VAL A 231 -8.86 8.78 9.70
C VAL A 231 -8.23 8.40 11.04
N LEU A 232 -6.91 8.15 11.08
CA LEU A 232 -6.22 7.84 12.32
C LEU A 232 -6.29 9.01 13.31
N ASP A 233 -6.12 10.24 12.85
CA ASP A 233 -6.24 11.42 13.69
C ASP A 233 -7.67 11.61 14.21
N PHE A 234 -8.69 11.36 13.36
CA PHE A 234 -10.08 11.40 13.79
C PHE A 234 -10.34 10.43 14.93
N VAL A 235 -10.01 9.14 14.79
CA VAL A 235 -10.28 8.16 15.85
C VAL A 235 -9.46 8.42 17.12
N LYS A 236 -8.36 9.16 17.04
CA LYS A 236 -7.55 9.60 18.18
C LYS A 236 -8.06 10.87 18.87
N GLY A 237 -9.01 11.59 18.28
CA GLY A 237 -9.61 12.78 18.94
C GLY A 237 -9.60 14.05 18.12
N LYS A 238 -9.03 14.08 16.91
CA LYS A 238 -9.12 15.24 16.02
C LYS A 238 -10.58 15.62 15.76
N PRO A 239 -10.96 16.91 15.70
CA PRO A 239 -12.30 17.33 15.37
C PRO A 239 -12.79 16.71 14.06
N ALA A 240 -14.02 16.21 14.05
CA ALA A 240 -14.61 15.53 12.91
C ALA A 240 -14.65 16.41 11.64
N GLU A 241 -14.96 17.70 11.81
CA GLU A 241 -14.97 18.68 10.71
C GLU A 241 -13.58 18.83 10.06
N GLN A 242 -12.52 18.87 10.85
CA GLN A 242 -11.16 18.99 10.32
C GLN A 242 -10.74 17.74 9.54
N ALA A 243 -10.98 16.55 10.10
CA ALA A 243 -10.68 15.29 9.43
C ALA A 243 -11.47 15.15 8.12
N MET A 244 -12.75 15.50 8.13
CA MET A 244 -13.59 15.45 6.93
C MET A 244 -13.17 16.49 5.88
N THR A 245 -12.75 17.68 6.29
CA THR A 245 -12.19 18.70 5.38
C THR A 245 -10.95 18.17 4.66
N GLU A 246 -10.05 17.50 5.36
CA GLU A 246 -8.87 16.88 4.73
C GLU A 246 -9.25 15.81 3.71
N ILE A 247 -10.24 14.96 4.04
CA ILE A 247 -10.76 13.94 3.13
C ILE A 247 -11.38 14.57 1.89
N LEU A 248 -12.26 15.57 2.06
CA LEU A 248 -12.92 16.26 0.95
C LEU A 248 -11.93 16.99 0.05
N THR A 249 -10.87 17.58 0.63
CA THR A 249 -9.80 18.24 -0.15
C THR A 249 -9.16 17.28 -1.14
N ILE A 250 -8.84 16.05 -0.73
CA ILE A 250 -8.28 15.04 -1.63
C ILE A 250 -9.32 14.59 -2.67
N CYS A 251 -10.58 14.40 -2.27
CA CYS A 251 -11.66 14.06 -3.21
C CYS A 251 -11.87 15.12 -4.30
N GLU A 252 -11.71 16.40 -3.94
CA GLU A 252 -11.83 17.51 -4.89
C GLU A 252 -10.60 17.65 -5.80
N HIS A 253 -9.41 17.31 -5.29
CA HIS A 253 -8.17 17.44 -6.02
C HIS A 253 -7.93 16.31 -7.03
N TYR A 254 -8.35 15.08 -6.70
CA TYR A 254 -8.08 13.93 -7.55
C TYR A 254 -9.12 13.79 -8.65
N PRO A 255 -8.72 13.53 -9.91
CA PRO A 255 -9.65 13.10 -10.94
C PRO A 255 -10.46 11.87 -10.50
N ALA A 256 -11.76 11.84 -10.76
CA ALA A 256 -12.65 10.77 -10.28
C ALA A 256 -12.11 9.34 -10.54
N PRO A 257 -11.59 8.97 -11.75
CA PRO A 257 -11.05 7.63 -11.95
C PRO A 257 -9.85 7.30 -11.07
N ALA A 258 -9.01 8.31 -10.73
CA ALA A 258 -7.88 8.12 -9.84
C ALA A 258 -8.33 8.04 -8.37
N MET A 259 -9.36 8.82 -7.98
CA MET A 259 -9.93 8.77 -6.64
C MET A 259 -10.62 7.42 -6.38
N ASP A 260 -11.40 6.91 -7.35
CA ASP A 260 -12.10 5.63 -7.26
C ASP A 260 -11.15 4.44 -7.07
N THR A 261 -9.90 4.57 -7.48
CA THR A 261 -8.86 3.55 -7.40
C THR A 261 -7.72 3.89 -6.43
N ALA A 262 -7.81 4.99 -5.67
CA ALA A 262 -6.83 5.37 -4.66
C ALA A 262 -6.77 4.31 -3.55
N LEU A 263 -5.56 3.88 -3.18
CA LEU A 263 -5.37 2.81 -2.22
C LEU A 263 -5.46 3.35 -0.79
N ASN A 264 -6.59 3.15 -0.14
CA ASN A 264 -6.86 3.58 1.23
C ASN A 264 -6.40 2.51 2.23
N PHE A 265 -5.59 2.88 3.21
CA PHE A 265 -5.04 1.95 4.21
C PHE A 265 -4.88 2.66 5.56
N LEU A 266 -4.64 1.89 6.62
CA LEU A 266 -4.31 2.41 7.95
C LEU A 266 -2.88 2.07 8.38
N SER A 267 -2.37 0.94 7.94
CA SER A 267 -1.01 0.45 8.18
C SER A 267 -0.32 0.06 6.89
N THR A 268 1.01 0.15 6.86
CA THR A 268 1.86 -0.40 5.81
C THR A 268 3.14 -0.96 6.40
N HIS A 269 3.99 -1.55 5.57
CA HIS A 269 5.33 -1.99 5.94
C HIS A 269 6.29 -0.82 6.28
N ASP A 270 5.94 0.43 5.94
CA ASP A 270 6.75 1.64 6.20
C ASP A 270 6.27 2.47 7.39
N THR A 271 5.09 2.17 7.92
CA THR A 271 4.51 2.93 9.03
C THR A 271 4.29 2.06 10.25
N GLU A 272 4.11 2.68 11.42
CA GLU A 272 3.64 1.95 12.58
C GLU A 272 2.27 1.31 12.29
N ARG A 273 1.97 0.17 12.91
CA ARG A 273 0.66 -0.46 12.82
C ARG A 273 -0.43 0.43 13.41
N ALA A 274 -1.58 0.45 12.77
CA ALA A 274 -2.69 1.33 13.15
C ALA A 274 -3.09 1.19 14.63
N LEU A 275 -3.16 -0.03 15.15
CA LEU A 275 -3.48 -0.25 16.57
C LEU A 275 -2.43 0.39 17.50
N THR A 276 -1.15 0.29 17.17
CA THR A 276 -0.09 0.96 17.93
C THR A 276 -0.24 2.49 17.89
N VAL A 277 -0.52 3.06 16.70
CA VAL A 277 -0.74 4.50 16.54
C VAL A 277 -1.96 4.99 17.34
N ILE A 278 -3.02 4.17 17.41
CA ILE A 278 -4.27 4.51 18.07
C ILE A 278 -4.17 4.38 19.59
N ALA A 279 -3.53 3.32 20.08
CA ALA A 279 -3.63 2.89 21.48
C ALA A 279 -2.41 3.18 22.33
N ASP A 280 -1.24 3.44 21.72
CA ASP A 280 0.02 3.71 22.45
C ASP A 280 0.51 5.16 22.24
N GLU A 281 1.48 5.54 23.03
CA GLU A 281 2.14 6.84 22.88
C GLU A 281 3.07 6.86 21.66
N PRO A 282 3.22 8.00 20.97
CA PRO A 282 4.15 8.10 19.85
C PRO A 282 5.59 7.83 20.27
N ALA A 283 6.37 7.22 19.38
CA ALA A 283 7.80 6.94 19.67
C ALA A 283 8.62 8.20 19.95
N ASN A 284 8.29 9.37 19.37
CA ASN A 284 8.93 10.66 19.61
C ASN A 284 10.46 10.60 19.55
N GLY A 285 11.03 9.88 18.59
CA GLY A 285 12.48 9.71 18.41
C GLY A 285 13.13 8.70 19.36
N ARG A 286 12.36 8.01 20.20
CA ARG A 286 12.87 6.92 21.05
C ARG A 286 13.35 5.75 20.18
N GLY A 287 14.49 5.17 20.58
CA GLY A 287 15.21 4.16 19.82
C GLY A 287 14.51 2.79 19.77
N ARG A 288 15.11 1.86 19.02
CA ARG A 288 14.59 0.49 18.80
C ARG A 288 14.41 -0.31 20.08
N GLU A 289 15.28 -0.15 21.08
CA GLU A 289 15.15 -0.84 22.37
C GLU A 289 13.83 -0.50 23.06
N TRP A 290 13.47 0.78 23.10
CA TRP A 290 12.20 1.21 23.66
C TRP A 290 11.01 0.67 22.84
N GLN A 291 11.07 0.75 21.52
CA GLN A 291 10.01 0.30 20.63
C GLN A 291 9.78 -1.22 20.71
N SER A 292 10.86 -2.02 20.83
CA SER A 292 10.77 -3.48 20.89
C SER A 292 10.07 -4.02 22.13
N GLY A 293 10.11 -3.28 23.22
CA GLY A 293 9.47 -3.66 24.48
C GLY A 293 8.02 -3.22 24.62
N ARG A 294 7.45 -2.53 23.62
CA ARG A 294 6.10 -1.95 23.72
C ARG A 294 5.05 -2.91 23.22
N CYS A 295 4.03 -3.12 24.04
CA CYS A 295 2.82 -3.86 23.69
C CYS A 295 1.67 -3.32 24.53
N VAL A 296 0.64 -2.82 23.89
CA VAL A 296 -0.55 -2.30 24.57
C VAL A 296 -1.43 -3.47 25.00
N THR A 297 -1.93 -3.43 26.22
CA THR A 297 -2.77 -4.46 26.83
C THR A 297 -3.88 -3.82 27.69
N GLY A 298 -4.83 -4.63 28.18
CA GLY A 298 -5.90 -4.17 29.05
C GLY A 298 -6.82 -3.15 28.39
N ASP A 299 -7.31 -2.18 29.16
CA ASP A 299 -8.33 -1.21 28.72
C ASP A 299 -7.86 -0.39 27.49
N ALA A 300 -6.61 -0.03 27.42
CA ALA A 300 -6.05 0.71 26.27
C ALA A 300 -6.09 -0.14 24.99
N TYR A 301 -5.86 -1.45 25.08
CA TYR A 301 -6.00 -2.36 23.95
C TYR A 301 -7.48 -2.48 23.52
N GLU A 302 -8.39 -2.66 24.49
CA GLU A 302 -9.82 -2.77 24.22
C GLU A 302 -10.39 -1.53 23.54
N GLU A 303 -10.07 -0.34 24.06
CA GLU A 303 -10.44 0.94 23.44
C GLU A 303 -9.80 1.09 22.05
N GLY A 304 -8.51 0.72 21.93
CA GLY A 304 -7.78 0.74 20.66
C GLY A 304 -8.44 -0.12 19.59
N MET A 305 -8.93 -1.31 19.95
CA MET A 305 -9.63 -2.22 19.02
C MET A 305 -10.99 -1.65 18.57
N LEU A 306 -11.74 -0.98 19.46
CA LEU A 306 -12.98 -0.28 19.07
C LEU A 306 -12.69 0.85 18.07
N LYS A 307 -11.67 1.66 18.33
CA LYS A 307 -11.23 2.73 17.44
C LYS A 307 -10.73 2.19 16.11
N LEU A 308 -9.96 1.10 16.10
CA LEU A 308 -9.47 0.44 14.88
C LEU A 308 -10.63 -0.07 14.04
N ARG A 309 -11.65 -0.65 14.65
CA ARG A 309 -12.87 -1.09 13.99
C ARG A 309 -13.60 0.07 13.31
N MET A 310 -13.75 1.23 13.98
CA MET A 310 -14.33 2.43 13.38
C MET A 310 -13.47 2.95 12.22
N ALA A 311 -12.15 2.99 12.38
CA ALA A 311 -11.24 3.45 11.35
C ALA A 311 -11.35 2.61 10.07
N TYR A 312 -11.44 1.29 10.20
CA TYR A 312 -11.66 0.42 9.05
C TYR A 312 -13.06 0.60 8.43
N ALA A 313 -14.10 0.81 9.22
CA ALA A 313 -15.42 1.12 8.66
C ALA A 313 -15.38 2.39 7.80
N ILE A 314 -14.65 3.42 8.23
CA ILE A 314 -14.45 4.64 7.43
C ILE A 314 -13.67 4.32 6.15
N ILE A 315 -12.52 3.62 6.24
CA ILE A 315 -11.68 3.28 5.07
C ILE A 315 -12.44 2.45 4.03
N TYR A 316 -13.29 1.51 4.47
CA TYR A 316 -14.07 0.67 3.56
C TYR A 316 -15.22 1.41 2.88
N THR A 317 -15.68 2.51 3.43
CA THR A 317 -16.85 3.26 2.93
C THR A 317 -16.53 4.57 2.24
N LEU A 318 -15.33 5.12 2.41
CA LEU A 318 -14.84 6.29 1.66
C LEU A 318 -14.57 5.95 0.18
N PRO A 319 -14.51 6.98 -0.72
CA PRO A 319 -14.01 6.81 -2.08
C PRO A 319 -12.61 6.19 -2.10
N GLY A 320 -12.31 5.39 -3.12
CA GLY A 320 -11.05 4.65 -3.25
C GLY A 320 -11.22 3.16 -2.93
N VAL A 321 -10.12 2.42 -2.85
CA VAL A 321 -10.05 0.97 -2.63
C VAL A 321 -9.45 0.70 -1.25
N PRO A 322 -10.15 0.01 -0.34
CA PRO A 322 -9.60 -0.32 0.98
C PRO A 322 -8.47 -1.34 0.85
N CYS A 323 -7.41 -1.13 1.61
CA CYS A 323 -6.29 -2.03 1.73
C CYS A 323 -6.07 -2.40 3.20
N LEU A 324 -6.09 -3.69 3.48
CA LEU A 324 -5.76 -4.24 4.78
C LEU A 324 -4.28 -4.63 4.81
N TYR A 325 -3.53 -4.11 5.76
CA TYR A 325 -2.18 -4.60 6.03
C TYR A 325 -2.29 -5.88 6.86
N TYR A 326 -1.61 -6.94 6.43
CA TYR A 326 -1.70 -8.25 7.10
C TYR A 326 -1.49 -8.14 8.61
N GLY A 327 -2.33 -8.82 9.36
CA GLY A 327 -2.26 -8.87 10.82
C GLY A 327 -3.07 -7.78 11.53
N ASP A 328 -3.52 -6.72 10.85
CA ASP A 328 -4.41 -5.75 11.48
C ASP A 328 -5.76 -6.40 11.82
N GLU A 329 -6.22 -7.39 11.03
CA GLU A 329 -7.44 -8.15 11.26
C GLU A 329 -7.44 -9.00 12.55
N ILE A 330 -6.24 -9.25 13.08
CA ILE A 330 -6.05 -9.95 14.36
C ILE A 330 -5.40 -9.03 15.42
N GLY A 331 -5.47 -7.72 15.25
CA GLY A 331 -4.99 -6.75 16.22
C GLY A 331 -3.48 -6.75 16.45
N MET A 332 -2.68 -7.09 15.44
CA MET A 332 -1.23 -7.04 15.56
C MET A 332 -0.74 -5.61 15.83
N GLN A 333 0.27 -5.51 16.66
CA GLN A 333 0.91 -4.27 17.08
C GLN A 333 2.35 -4.21 16.57
N GLY A 334 2.91 -3.03 16.48
CA GLY A 334 4.30 -2.81 16.14
C GLY A 334 4.56 -1.36 15.76
N TYR A 335 5.65 -0.82 16.29
CA TYR A 335 6.22 0.43 15.84
C TYR A 335 6.87 0.27 14.46
N ARG A 336 7.67 1.23 14.02
CA ARG A 336 8.31 1.22 12.70
C ARG A 336 9.21 -0.01 12.49
N ASP A 337 9.58 -0.22 11.27
CA ASP A 337 10.49 -1.29 10.86
C ASP A 337 11.65 -1.49 11.89
N PRO A 338 11.87 -2.73 12.35
CA PRO A 338 11.31 -4.02 11.90
C PRO A 338 10.05 -4.47 12.67
N PHE A 339 9.55 -3.71 13.64
CA PHE A 339 8.51 -4.17 14.59
C PHE A 339 7.12 -4.27 13.96
N ASN A 340 6.81 -3.45 12.94
CA ASN A 340 5.58 -3.53 12.16
C ASN A 340 5.54 -4.74 11.21
N ARG A 341 6.67 -5.42 10.98
CA ARG A 341 6.85 -6.52 10.01
C ARG A 341 6.98 -7.88 10.65
N ALA A 342 6.43 -8.07 11.87
CA ALA A 342 6.39 -9.37 12.52
C ALA A 342 5.60 -10.38 11.66
N PHE A 343 5.90 -11.68 11.80
CA PHE A 343 5.15 -12.74 11.11
C PHE A 343 3.70 -12.80 11.56
N PHE A 344 2.81 -13.25 10.67
CA PHE A 344 1.39 -13.41 10.98
C PHE A 344 1.18 -14.54 11.99
N CYS A 345 0.50 -14.23 13.10
CA CYS A 345 0.21 -15.19 14.14
C CYS A 345 -1.06 -15.98 13.80
N TRP A 346 -0.91 -17.13 13.13
CA TRP A 346 -2.03 -18.00 12.73
C TRP A 346 -2.80 -18.61 13.92
N ASP A 347 -2.16 -18.70 15.08
CA ASP A 347 -2.75 -19.23 16.33
C ASP A 347 -3.35 -18.10 17.19
N SER A 348 -3.52 -16.91 16.64
CA SER A 348 -4.17 -15.80 17.37
C SER A 348 -5.61 -16.12 17.72
N HIS A 349 -5.99 -15.81 18.95
CA HIS A 349 -7.37 -15.90 19.45
C HIS A 349 -8.13 -14.57 19.30
N GLU A 350 -7.49 -13.53 18.75
CA GLU A 350 -8.15 -12.26 18.46
C GLU A 350 -8.92 -12.37 17.14
N GLU A 351 -10.22 -12.49 17.24
CA GLU A 351 -11.09 -12.70 16.07
C GLU A 351 -12.19 -11.63 15.92
N ARG A 352 -12.18 -10.59 16.72
CA ARG A 352 -13.28 -9.61 16.76
C ARG A 352 -13.36 -8.72 15.51
N LEU A 353 -12.22 -8.39 14.91
CA LEU A 353 -12.17 -7.50 13.76
C LEU A 353 -12.38 -8.25 12.44
N ARG A 354 -11.87 -9.47 12.31
CA ARG A 354 -11.94 -10.27 11.09
C ARG A 354 -13.37 -10.41 10.52
N PRO A 355 -14.42 -10.79 11.30
CA PRO A 355 -15.78 -10.87 10.77
C PRO A 355 -16.32 -9.52 10.30
N VAL A 356 -15.95 -8.43 10.97
CA VAL A 356 -16.38 -7.08 10.61
C VAL A 356 -15.78 -6.67 9.27
N LEU A 357 -14.48 -6.92 9.07
CA LEU A 357 -13.80 -6.62 7.80
C LEU A 357 -14.38 -7.45 6.65
N ALA A 358 -14.63 -8.73 6.86
CA ALA A 358 -15.27 -9.59 5.86
C ALA A 358 -16.68 -9.07 5.49
N GLN A 359 -17.48 -8.64 6.47
CA GLN A 359 -18.79 -8.02 6.21
C GLN A 359 -18.68 -6.71 5.44
N LEU A 360 -17.72 -5.84 5.80
CA LEU A 360 -17.48 -4.59 5.08
C LEU A 360 -17.04 -4.84 3.63
N ALA A 361 -16.18 -5.84 3.40
CA ALA A 361 -15.78 -6.26 2.07
C ALA A 361 -16.99 -6.77 1.26
N GLN A 362 -17.81 -7.65 1.84
CA GLN A 362 -19.01 -8.17 1.20
C GLN A 362 -20.01 -7.05 0.88
N LEU A 363 -20.22 -6.11 1.80
CA LEU A 363 -21.06 -4.95 1.57
C LEU A 363 -20.55 -4.11 0.40
N ARG A 364 -19.23 -3.88 0.33
CA ARG A 364 -18.61 -3.16 -0.77
C ARG A 364 -18.76 -3.89 -2.12
N HIS A 365 -18.68 -5.21 -2.14
CA HIS A 365 -18.91 -6.00 -3.35
C HIS A 365 -20.36 -5.92 -3.84
N SER A 366 -21.33 -5.91 -2.93
CA SER A 366 -22.76 -5.90 -3.25
C SER A 366 -23.33 -4.54 -3.55
N CYS A 367 -22.76 -3.45 -3.01
CA CYS A 367 -23.26 -2.09 -3.14
C CYS A 367 -22.36 -1.25 -4.08
N GLU A 368 -22.90 -0.85 -5.22
CA GLU A 368 -22.17 -0.04 -6.23
C GLU A 368 -21.80 1.34 -5.70
N ALA A 369 -22.60 1.89 -4.80
CA ALA A 369 -22.34 3.21 -4.22
C ALA A 369 -20.97 3.31 -3.55
N PHE A 370 -20.43 2.23 -2.99
CA PHE A 370 -19.10 2.25 -2.37
C PHE A 370 -17.96 2.25 -3.40
N ARG A 371 -18.21 1.88 -4.63
CA ARG A 371 -17.19 1.83 -5.69
C ARG A 371 -17.02 3.16 -6.40
N THR A 372 -18.13 3.73 -6.88
CA THR A 372 -18.14 4.93 -7.72
C THR A 372 -19.15 5.99 -7.28
N GLY A 373 -19.82 5.80 -6.15
CA GLY A 373 -20.83 6.74 -5.66
C GLY A 373 -20.23 8.05 -5.16
N GLU A 374 -20.99 9.14 -5.30
CA GLU A 374 -20.64 10.46 -4.77
C GLU A 374 -20.56 10.44 -3.24
N LEU A 375 -19.58 11.11 -2.66
CA LEU A 375 -19.47 11.34 -1.22
C LEU A 375 -20.22 12.63 -0.86
N ARG A 376 -21.23 12.53 0.01
CA ARG A 376 -21.94 13.68 0.58
C ARG A 376 -21.87 13.65 2.09
N VAL A 377 -21.37 14.71 2.69
CA VAL A 377 -21.31 14.85 4.15
C VAL A 377 -22.61 15.48 4.66
N LEU A 378 -23.24 14.86 5.65
CA LEU A 378 -24.44 15.33 6.33
C LEU A 378 -24.09 15.99 7.66
N ARG A 379 -23.15 15.41 8.42
CA ARG A 379 -22.69 15.92 9.71
C ARG A 379 -21.22 15.52 9.95
N ALA A 380 -20.42 16.46 10.45
CA ALA A 380 -19.05 16.21 10.87
C ALA A 380 -18.73 17.12 12.08
N GLU A 381 -19.20 16.74 13.26
CA GLU A 381 -19.03 17.52 14.50
C GLU A 381 -19.13 16.61 15.73
N ASP A 382 -18.69 17.07 16.88
CA ASP A 382 -18.83 16.40 18.18
C ASP A 382 -18.37 14.93 18.20
N GLY A 383 -17.36 14.59 17.39
CA GLY A 383 -16.88 13.20 17.27
C GLY A 383 -17.79 12.31 16.42
N ILE A 384 -18.74 12.87 15.69
CA ILE A 384 -19.65 12.16 14.80
C ILE A 384 -19.27 12.46 13.35
N LEU A 385 -19.19 11.41 12.54
CA LEU A 385 -19.18 11.49 11.09
C LEU A 385 -20.45 10.86 10.55
N HIS A 386 -21.23 11.63 9.80
CA HIS A 386 -22.43 11.18 9.12
C HIS A 386 -22.35 11.60 7.66
N TYR A 387 -22.27 10.64 6.75
CA TYR A 387 -22.12 10.88 5.32
C TYR A 387 -22.80 9.82 4.49
N GLN A 388 -23.03 10.14 3.23
CA GLN A 388 -23.63 9.26 2.24
C GLN A 388 -22.63 8.92 1.14
N ARG A 389 -22.78 7.71 0.58
CA ARG A 389 -22.26 7.32 -0.72
C ARG A 389 -23.44 7.13 -1.64
N ILE A 390 -23.58 8.02 -2.63
CA ILE A 390 -24.73 8.09 -3.53
C ILE A 390 -24.36 7.42 -4.85
N GLY A 391 -24.86 6.22 -5.06
CA GLY A 391 -24.73 5.49 -6.31
C GLY A 391 -25.85 5.80 -7.29
N LYS A 392 -25.92 5.06 -8.39
CA LYS A 392 -26.94 5.24 -9.41
C LYS A 392 -28.29 4.65 -9.02
N THR A 393 -28.27 3.55 -8.30
CA THR A 393 -29.46 2.75 -7.95
C THR A 393 -29.67 2.65 -6.44
N GLU A 394 -28.65 2.94 -5.66
CA GLU A 394 -28.66 2.77 -4.20
C GLU A 394 -27.85 3.86 -3.53
N THR A 395 -28.20 4.18 -2.31
CA THR A 395 -27.50 5.11 -1.44
C THR A 395 -27.11 4.40 -0.15
N ALA A 396 -25.84 4.46 0.21
CA ALA A 396 -25.37 4.01 1.50
C ALA A 396 -25.20 5.22 2.42
N GLU A 397 -25.72 5.13 3.63
CA GLU A 397 -25.61 6.15 4.67
C GLU A 397 -24.78 5.58 5.83
N ILE A 398 -23.72 6.28 6.18
CA ILE A 398 -22.71 5.84 7.12
C ILE A 398 -22.66 6.81 8.30
N ILE A 399 -22.81 6.28 9.50
CA ILE A 399 -22.72 7.05 10.74
C ILE A 399 -21.66 6.42 11.61
N VAL A 400 -20.66 7.20 12.00
CA VAL A 400 -19.59 6.81 12.92
C VAL A 400 -19.67 7.66 14.17
N ASN A 401 -19.77 7.00 15.32
CA ASN A 401 -19.90 7.64 16.63
C ASN A 401 -18.65 7.36 17.48
N ARG A 402 -17.77 8.35 17.60
CA ARG A 402 -16.60 8.30 18.49
C ARG A 402 -16.92 8.77 19.92
N SER A 403 -18.13 9.22 20.20
CA SER A 403 -18.49 9.67 21.54
C SER A 403 -18.67 8.50 22.53
N GLU A 404 -18.74 8.80 23.82
CA GLU A 404 -18.96 7.83 24.88
C GLU A 404 -20.47 7.54 25.13
N HIS A 405 -21.35 8.12 24.30
CA HIS A 405 -22.81 8.03 24.48
C HIS A 405 -23.46 7.41 23.25
N ILE A 406 -24.58 6.74 23.45
CA ILE A 406 -25.49 6.37 22.35
C ILE A 406 -25.99 7.65 21.71
N ILE A 407 -25.93 7.71 20.40
CA ILE A 407 -26.54 8.79 19.60
C ILE A 407 -27.72 8.27 18.80
N VAL A 408 -28.67 9.14 18.51
CA VAL A 408 -29.81 8.88 17.63
C VAL A 408 -29.70 9.84 16.47
N GLU A 409 -29.44 9.32 15.28
CA GLU A 409 -29.28 10.14 14.06
C GLU A 409 -30.47 9.92 13.12
N PRO A 410 -30.98 11.02 12.51
CA PRO A 410 -31.97 10.91 11.44
C PRO A 410 -31.32 10.42 10.16
N LEU A 411 -31.95 9.46 9.51
CA LEU A 411 -31.57 9.00 8.16
C LEU A 411 -32.29 9.87 7.11
N ALA A 412 -31.75 9.92 5.90
CA ALA A 412 -32.35 10.61 4.77
C ALA A 412 -33.77 10.12 4.44
N SER A 413 -34.07 8.86 4.72
CA SER A 413 -35.41 8.26 4.62
C SER A 413 -36.43 8.79 5.64
N GLY A 414 -36.03 9.64 6.59
CA GLY A 414 -36.86 10.14 7.68
C GLY A 414 -36.99 9.18 8.86
N LYS A 415 -36.36 7.99 8.81
CA LYS A 415 -36.21 7.09 9.95
C LYS A 415 -35.12 7.60 10.87
N HIS A 416 -35.01 6.98 12.05
CA HIS A 416 -33.91 7.24 12.97
C HIS A 416 -33.18 5.95 13.25
N THR A 417 -31.88 6.04 13.47
CA THR A 417 -31.04 4.91 13.87
C THR A 417 -30.24 5.25 15.13
N GLU A 418 -30.09 4.25 16.00
CA GLU A 418 -29.21 4.36 17.16
C GLU A 418 -27.82 3.87 16.79
N VAL A 419 -26.79 4.61 17.22
CA VAL A 419 -25.38 4.23 17.05
C VAL A 419 -24.71 4.18 18.42
N ASN A 420 -24.21 3.03 18.75
CA ASN A 420 -23.53 2.79 20.02
C ASN A 420 -22.29 3.66 20.19
N PRO A 421 -21.85 3.91 21.44
CA PRO A 421 -20.56 4.54 21.70
C PRO A 421 -19.41 3.79 21.00
N MET A 422 -18.42 4.53 20.52
CA MET A 422 -17.25 3.97 19.83
C MET A 422 -17.64 2.95 18.73
N GLY A 423 -18.69 3.28 17.97
CA GLY A 423 -19.29 2.39 17.00
C GLY A 423 -19.65 3.05 15.67
N PHE A 424 -20.26 2.26 14.81
CA PHE A 424 -20.75 2.74 13.53
C PHE A 424 -22.01 1.98 13.09
N THR A 425 -22.76 2.58 12.19
CA THR A 425 -23.91 1.97 11.50
C THR A 425 -23.82 2.30 10.01
N ILE A 426 -24.14 1.34 9.17
CA ILE A 426 -24.24 1.50 7.72
C ILE A 426 -25.64 1.07 7.29
N VAL A 427 -26.36 1.93 6.60
CA VAL A 427 -27.70 1.65 6.06
C VAL A 427 -27.62 1.81 4.55
N VAL A 428 -28.08 0.81 3.80
CA VAL A 428 -28.19 0.87 2.34
C VAL A 428 -29.65 0.89 1.97
N GLU A 429 -30.04 1.86 1.15
CA GLU A 429 -31.41 2.05 0.65
C GLU A 429 -31.39 2.09 -0.89
N GLU A 430 -32.37 1.42 -1.54
CA GLU A 430 -32.60 1.39 -2.99
C GLU A 430 -33.27 2.68 -3.49
#